data_caf68f81f9edeee64ba6d49a254260f6
#
_entry.id   caf68f81f9edeee64ba6d49a254260f6
#
_cell.length_a   1.000
_cell.length_b   1.000
_cell.length_c   1.000
_cell.angle_alpha   90.00
_cell.angle_beta   90.00
_cell.angle_gamma   90.00
#
_symmetry.space_group_name_H-M   'P 1'
#
loop_
_entity.id
_entity.type
_entity.pdbx_description
1 polymer ?
#
loop_
_entity_poly.entity_id
_entity_poly.type
_entity_poly.pdbx_seq_one_letter_code
_entity_poly.pdbx_strand_id
1 'polypeptide(L)'
;MAPSIWGVLCDKRVPQKLKGKFYRTTIRPAMLYGAECWPTKRRHVQQISVAEMRMLRWICGHTRRDRVRNDDIRDRLGVTPFEEKLVQHRLRWFGHVQRRPLEAPVHSGILSQDSNVKRGRGRPKLTWVEAINGDLK
;
A
#
# COMPACT_ATOMS: atom_id res chain seq x y z
N MET A 1 22.26 -21.36 -11.32
CA MET A 1 20.84 -20.92 -11.30
C MET A 1 20.62 -20.04 -10.10
N ALA A 2 20.25 -18.79 -10.31
CA ALA A 2 19.81 -17.95 -9.21
C ALA A 2 18.53 -18.60 -8.60
N PRO A 3 18.43 -18.76 -7.27
CA PRO A 3 17.22 -19.26 -6.66
C PRO A 3 16.08 -18.30 -7.03
N SER A 4 15.01 -18.85 -7.61
CA SER A 4 13.85 -18.01 -7.91
C SER A 4 13.36 -17.39 -6.59
N ILE A 5 12.91 -16.15 -6.63
CA ILE A 5 12.33 -15.42 -5.49
C ILE A 5 11.32 -16.29 -4.73
N TRP A 6 10.58 -17.09 -5.45
CA TRP A 6 9.62 -18.06 -4.92
C TRP A 6 10.27 -19.20 -4.15
N GLY A 7 11.47 -19.65 -4.54
CA GLY A 7 12.21 -20.69 -3.84
C GLY A 7 12.53 -20.31 -2.40
N VAL A 8 12.98 -19.08 -2.18
CA VAL A 8 13.32 -18.57 -0.83
C VAL A 8 12.08 -18.46 0.06
N LEU A 9 10.96 -17.99 -0.48
CA LEU A 9 9.72 -17.84 0.28
C LEU A 9 9.06 -19.16 0.62
N CYS A 10 9.21 -20.18 -0.24
CA CYS A 10 8.67 -21.52 -0.03
C CYS A 10 9.57 -22.40 0.83
N ASP A 11 10.85 -22.12 0.95
CA ASP A 11 11.79 -22.97 1.66
C ASP A 11 11.49 -22.98 3.17
N LYS A 12 11.18 -24.16 3.70
CA LYS A 12 10.91 -24.38 5.13
C LYS A 12 12.13 -24.12 6.03
N ARG A 13 13.33 -24.15 5.48
CA ARG A 13 14.58 -23.92 6.20
C ARG A 13 14.81 -22.45 6.53
N VAL A 14 14.20 -21.54 5.76
CA VAL A 14 14.35 -20.10 5.94
C VAL A 14 13.48 -19.62 7.12
N PRO A 15 14.05 -18.92 8.11
CA PRO A 15 13.29 -18.37 9.24
C PRO A 15 12.19 -17.42 8.79
N GLN A 16 11.04 -17.46 9.45
CA GLN A 16 9.88 -16.61 9.09
C GLN A 16 10.20 -15.13 9.16
N LYS A 17 11.01 -14.69 10.13
CA LYS A 17 11.46 -13.28 10.23
C LYS A 17 12.25 -12.83 9.01
N LEU A 18 13.08 -13.71 8.44
CA LEU A 18 13.83 -13.41 7.22
C LEU A 18 12.92 -13.32 5.99
N LYS A 19 11.95 -14.21 5.89
CA LYS A 19 10.90 -14.14 4.87
C LYS A 19 10.11 -12.84 4.97
N GLY A 20 9.75 -12.42 6.17
CA GLY A 20 9.09 -11.15 6.44
C GLY A 20 9.96 -9.94 6.05
N LYS A 21 11.25 -9.99 6.34
CA LYS A 21 12.21 -8.95 5.90
C LYS A 21 12.25 -8.85 4.38
N PHE A 22 12.37 -9.98 3.70
CA PHE A 22 12.36 -10.03 2.24
C PHE A 22 11.05 -9.49 1.64
N TYR A 23 9.91 -9.86 2.21
CA TYR A 23 8.62 -9.32 1.81
C TYR A 23 8.58 -7.78 1.92
N ARG A 24 9.00 -7.23 3.06
CA ARG A 24 8.99 -5.78 3.32
C ARG A 24 9.95 -5.00 2.43
N THR A 25 11.08 -5.57 2.07
CA THR A 25 12.13 -4.87 1.30
C THR A 25 11.95 -5.01 -0.21
N THR A 26 11.31 -6.07 -0.68
CA THR A 26 11.23 -6.38 -2.12
C THR A 26 9.79 -6.34 -2.64
N ILE A 27 8.89 -7.09 -2.02
CA ILE A 27 7.54 -7.27 -2.56
C ILE A 27 6.65 -6.06 -2.25
N ARG A 28 6.61 -5.63 -1.01
CA ARG A 28 5.75 -4.52 -0.58
C ARG A 28 6.07 -3.19 -1.28
N PRO A 29 7.33 -2.77 -1.45
CA PRO A 29 7.65 -1.57 -2.22
C PRO A 29 7.15 -1.64 -3.66
N ALA A 30 7.21 -2.81 -4.31
CA ALA A 30 6.66 -3.00 -5.64
C ALA A 30 5.13 -2.85 -5.67
N MET A 31 4.43 -3.34 -4.65
CA MET A 31 2.97 -3.18 -4.52
C MET A 31 2.56 -1.73 -4.23
N LEU A 32 3.37 -0.99 -3.50
CA LEU A 32 3.12 0.42 -3.13
C LEU A 32 3.58 1.41 -4.20
N TYR A 33 4.33 0.95 -5.20
CA TYR A 33 4.90 1.81 -6.23
C TYR A 33 3.80 2.62 -6.95
N GLY A 34 3.92 3.94 -6.90
CA GLY A 34 2.98 4.87 -7.49
C GLY A 34 1.64 5.03 -6.75
N ALA A 35 1.36 4.22 -5.73
CA ALA A 35 0.09 4.28 -4.99
C ALA A 35 -0.07 5.58 -4.17
N GLU A 36 1.03 6.22 -3.81
CA GLU A 36 1.06 7.50 -3.10
C GLU A 36 0.47 8.66 -3.90
N CYS A 37 0.53 8.60 -5.22
CA CYS A 37 0.04 9.66 -6.13
C CYS A 37 -1.42 9.49 -6.55
N TRP A 38 -2.05 8.36 -6.23
CA TRP A 38 -3.38 8.01 -6.72
C TRP A 38 -4.46 8.14 -5.64
N PRO A 39 -5.65 8.65 -5.98
CA PRO A 39 -6.80 8.61 -5.09
C PRO A 39 -7.34 7.18 -5.03
N THR A 40 -6.76 6.35 -4.17
CA THR A 40 -7.18 4.96 -4.00
C THR A 40 -8.51 4.88 -3.24
N LYS A 41 -9.49 4.25 -3.86
CA LYS A 41 -10.78 3.97 -3.20
C LYS A 41 -10.57 2.89 -2.12
N ARG A 42 -11.31 3.02 -1.02
CA ARG A 42 -11.29 2.05 0.09
C ARG A 42 -11.46 0.60 -0.38
N ARG A 43 -12.31 0.36 -1.37
CA ARG A 43 -12.49 -0.96 -1.99
C ARG A 43 -11.20 -1.53 -2.57
N HIS A 44 -10.40 -0.71 -3.26
CA HIS A 44 -9.14 -1.15 -3.86
C HIS A 44 -8.10 -1.48 -2.79
N VAL A 45 -8.00 -0.64 -1.76
CA VAL A 45 -7.12 -0.88 -0.61
C VAL A 45 -7.49 -2.20 0.08
N GLN A 46 -8.77 -2.45 0.28
CA GLN A 46 -9.24 -3.70 0.86
C GLN A 46 -8.91 -4.92 -0.01
N GLN A 47 -9.07 -4.83 -1.34
CA GLN A 47 -8.71 -5.92 -2.25
C GLN A 47 -7.21 -6.25 -2.18
N ILE A 48 -6.36 -5.22 -2.14
CA ILE A 48 -4.91 -5.39 -2.01
C ILE A 48 -4.56 -5.99 -0.64
N SER A 49 -5.20 -5.52 0.43
CA SER A 49 -5.00 -6.07 1.78
C SER A 49 -5.37 -7.55 1.87
N VAL A 50 -6.45 -7.96 1.20
CA VAL A 50 -6.85 -9.38 1.11
C VAL A 50 -5.82 -10.19 0.32
N ALA A 51 -5.32 -9.66 -0.80
CA ALA A 51 -4.29 -10.32 -1.59
C ALA A 51 -2.97 -10.45 -0.81
N GLU A 52 -2.59 -9.40 -0.08
CA GLU A 52 -1.44 -9.42 0.82
C GLU A 52 -1.58 -10.53 1.86
N MET A 53 -2.71 -10.60 2.55
CA MET A 53 -2.92 -11.63 3.58
C MET A 53 -2.88 -13.05 3.04
N ARG A 54 -3.35 -13.27 1.81
CA ARG A 54 -3.22 -14.59 1.14
C ARG A 54 -1.76 -14.95 0.94
N MET A 55 -0.95 -14.00 0.48
CA MET A 55 0.48 -14.17 0.27
C MET A 55 1.22 -14.44 1.60
N LEU A 56 0.94 -13.65 2.63
CA LEU A 56 1.57 -13.80 3.94
C LEU A 56 1.22 -15.15 4.60
N ARG A 57 -0.03 -15.61 4.49
CA ARG A 57 -0.44 -16.95 4.96
C ARG A 57 0.32 -18.04 4.23
N TRP A 58 0.43 -17.93 2.92
CA TRP A 58 1.19 -18.88 2.11
C TRP A 58 2.68 -18.92 2.51
N ILE A 59 3.30 -17.78 2.74
CA ILE A 59 4.69 -17.66 3.24
C ILE A 59 4.86 -18.38 4.58
N CYS A 60 3.86 -18.29 5.46
CA CYS A 60 3.84 -18.97 6.76
C CYS A 60 3.47 -20.47 6.66
N GLY A 61 3.10 -20.98 5.49
CA GLY A 61 2.61 -22.34 5.31
C GLY A 61 1.19 -22.58 5.82
N HIS A 62 0.40 -21.53 5.99
CA HIS A 62 -1.00 -21.61 6.43
C HIS A 62 -1.97 -21.48 5.25
N THR A 63 -3.06 -22.26 5.33
CA THR A 63 -4.18 -22.19 4.40
C THR A 63 -5.31 -21.32 4.98
N ARG A 64 -6.34 -21.05 4.18
CA ARG A 64 -7.55 -20.36 4.68
C ARG A 64 -8.36 -21.20 5.67
N ARG A 65 -8.19 -22.50 5.66
CA ARG A 65 -8.84 -23.45 6.60
C ARG A 65 -8.24 -23.36 7.99
N ASP A 66 -6.97 -22.98 8.09
CA ASP A 66 -6.31 -22.78 9.37
C ASP A 66 -6.85 -21.48 9.99
N ARG A 67 -7.57 -21.59 11.08
CA ARG A 67 -8.22 -20.46 11.77
C ARG A 67 -7.21 -19.59 12.55
N VAL A 68 -6.10 -19.23 11.90
CA VAL A 68 -5.10 -18.32 12.47
C VAL A 68 -5.49 -16.88 12.17
N ARG A 69 -5.43 -16.00 13.17
CA ARG A 69 -5.76 -14.59 13.00
C ARG A 69 -4.75 -13.89 12.08
N ASN A 70 -5.21 -12.85 11.38
CA ASN A 70 -4.35 -12.07 10.49
C ASN A 70 -3.21 -11.39 11.25
N ASP A 71 -3.49 -10.94 12.47
CA ASP A 71 -2.50 -10.26 13.31
C ASP A 71 -1.40 -11.21 13.74
N ASP A 72 -1.72 -12.46 14.10
CA ASP A 72 -0.73 -13.50 14.43
C ASP A 72 0.21 -13.78 13.24
N ILE A 73 -0.33 -13.79 12.02
CA ILE A 73 0.48 -13.96 10.80
C ILE A 73 1.41 -12.77 10.59
N ARG A 74 0.90 -11.54 10.76
CA ARG A 74 1.69 -10.32 10.63
C ARG A 74 2.80 -10.25 11.67
N ASP A 75 2.50 -10.59 12.91
CA ASP A 75 3.47 -10.58 14.02
C ASP A 75 4.60 -11.58 13.79
N ARG A 76 4.30 -12.79 13.31
CA ARG A 76 5.32 -13.80 12.96
C ARG A 76 6.29 -13.32 11.88
N LEU A 77 5.79 -12.58 10.91
CA LEU A 77 6.57 -12.04 9.79
C LEU A 77 7.13 -10.63 10.08
N GLY A 78 6.67 -9.98 11.15
CA GLY A 78 6.99 -8.60 11.48
C GLY A 78 6.50 -7.62 10.41
N VAL A 79 5.28 -7.81 9.91
CA VAL A 79 4.68 -7.04 8.82
C VAL A 79 3.51 -6.21 9.34
N THR A 80 3.56 -4.88 9.18
CA THR A 80 2.44 -3.98 9.49
C THR A 80 1.34 -4.07 8.42
N PRO A 81 0.08 -3.69 8.73
CA PRO A 81 -1.00 -3.65 7.76
C PRO A 81 -0.66 -2.82 6.51
N PHE A 82 -1.15 -3.24 5.35
CA PHE A 82 -0.90 -2.54 4.08
C PHE A 82 -1.46 -1.11 4.10
N GLU A 83 -2.66 -0.93 4.66
CA GLU A 83 -3.31 0.39 4.77
C GLU A 83 -2.45 1.40 5.50
N GLU A 84 -1.86 1.01 6.62
CA GLU A 84 -0.99 1.87 7.41
C GLU A 84 0.24 2.33 6.61
N LYS A 85 0.86 1.42 5.87
CA LYS A 85 1.99 1.76 5.00
C LYS A 85 1.59 2.64 3.83
N LEU A 86 0.42 2.42 3.26
CA LEU A 86 -0.10 3.27 2.19
C LEU A 86 -0.32 4.71 2.68
N VAL A 87 -0.93 4.87 3.86
CA VAL A 87 -1.11 6.19 4.50
C VAL A 87 0.24 6.86 4.74
N GLN A 88 1.21 6.14 5.33
CA GLN A 88 2.55 6.68 5.58
C GLN A 88 3.24 7.14 4.28
N HIS A 89 3.15 6.36 3.20
CA HIS A 89 3.72 6.72 1.90
C HIS A 89 3.03 7.95 1.31
N ARG A 90 1.70 8.02 1.39
CA ARG A 90 0.91 9.13 0.89
C ARG A 90 1.22 10.43 1.64
N LEU A 91 1.27 10.39 2.96
CA LEU A 91 1.62 11.55 3.78
C LEU A 91 3.07 12.01 3.55
N ARG A 92 4.00 11.07 3.36
CA ARG A 92 5.38 11.40 3.00
C ARG A 92 5.46 12.10 1.64
N TRP A 93 4.72 11.61 0.66
CA TRP A 93 4.63 12.23 -0.66
C TRP A 93 3.99 13.61 -0.58
N PHE A 94 2.92 13.75 0.18
CA PHE A 94 2.28 15.06 0.44
C PHE A 94 3.27 16.07 1.02
N GLY A 95 4.04 15.70 2.04
CA GLY A 95 5.10 16.56 2.58
C GLY A 95 6.18 16.90 1.55
N HIS A 96 6.49 15.98 0.62
CA HIS A 96 7.41 16.24 -0.47
C HIS A 96 6.83 17.25 -1.47
N VAL A 97 5.57 17.11 -1.84
CA VAL A 97 4.86 18.06 -2.72
C VAL A 97 4.81 19.45 -2.10
N GLN A 98 4.49 19.56 -0.81
CA GLN A 98 4.41 20.83 -0.09
C GLN A 98 5.74 21.60 -0.06
N ARG A 99 6.87 20.92 -0.07
CA ARG A 99 8.20 21.54 -0.09
C ARG A 99 8.69 21.96 -1.48
N ARG A 100 7.94 21.60 -2.54
CA ARG A 100 8.28 22.03 -3.90
C ARG A 100 7.86 23.48 -4.14
N PRO A 101 8.58 24.25 -5.00
CA PRO A 101 8.18 25.58 -5.41
C PRO A 101 6.76 25.56 -6.03
N LEU A 102 5.99 26.63 -5.83
CA LEU A 102 4.62 26.74 -6.37
C LEU A 102 4.56 26.61 -7.90
N GLU A 103 5.65 26.93 -8.59
CA GLU A 103 5.78 26.83 -10.04
C GLU A 103 6.00 25.37 -10.53
N ALA A 104 6.25 24.42 -9.60
CA ALA A 104 6.50 23.04 -9.97
C ALA A 104 5.25 22.42 -10.60
N PRO A 105 5.40 21.64 -11.70
CA PRO A 105 4.28 20.99 -12.40
C PRO A 105 3.39 20.12 -11.50
N VAL A 106 3.93 19.64 -10.38
CA VAL A 106 3.21 18.85 -9.39
C VAL A 106 2.04 19.62 -8.78
N HIS A 107 2.20 20.94 -8.54
CA HIS A 107 1.13 21.76 -7.98
C HIS A 107 -0.02 21.98 -8.99
N SER A 108 0.29 22.18 -10.27
CA SER A 108 -0.73 22.33 -11.29
C SER A 108 -1.51 21.03 -11.57
N GLY A 109 -0.85 19.88 -11.49
CA GLY A 109 -1.49 18.58 -11.77
C GLY A 109 -2.29 17.99 -10.61
N ILE A 110 -1.88 18.25 -9.37
CA ILE A 110 -2.47 17.60 -8.18
C ILE A 110 -3.34 18.56 -7.38
N LEU A 111 -2.95 19.83 -7.26
CA LEU A 111 -3.60 20.80 -6.36
C LEU A 111 -4.50 21.81 -7.09
N SER A 112 -4.33 22.03 -8.38
CA SER A 112 -5.22 22.90 -9.14
C SER A 112 -6.52 22.16 -9.47
N GLN A 113 -7.46 22.20 -8.56
CA GLN A 113 -8.86 22.02 -8.93
C GLN A 113 -9.33 23.34 -9.54
N ASP A 114 -9.48 23.37 -10.86
CA ASP A 114 -10.19 24.46 -11.52
C ASP A 114 -11.59 24.55 -10.91
N SER A 115 -11.80 25.56 -10.07
CA SER A 115 -13.06 25.84 -9.40
C SER A 115 -14.20 26.14 -10.39
N ASN A 116 -13.87 26.34 -11.67
CA ASN A 116 -14.79 26.67 -12.75
C ASN A 116 -15.33 25.48 -13.55
N VAL A 117 -14.84 24.26 -13.33
CA VAL A 117 -15.36 23.07 -14.01
C VAL A 117 -16.62 22.59 -13.30
N LYS A 118 -17.80 22.83 -13.91
CA LYS A 118 -19.06 22.26 -13.44
C LYS A 118 -18.95 20.73 -13.36
N ARG A 119 -19.05 20.21 -12.16
CA ARG A 119 -19.04 18.75 -11.93
C ARG A 119 -20.28 18.13 -12.61
N GLY A 120 -20.07 17.04 -13.34
CA GLY A 120 -21.15 16.29 -13.97
C GLY A 120 -22.14 15.71 -12.94
N ARG A 121 -23.33 15.29 -13.41
CA ARG A 121 -24.36 14.66 -12.58
C ARG A 121 -23.85 13.32 -12.03
N GLY A 122 -24.01 13.09 -10.73
CA GLY A 122 -23.64 11.84 -10.07
C GLY A 122 -22.73 12.05 -8.86
N ARG A 123 -22.31 10.93 -8.24
CA ARG A 123 -21.42 10.97 -7.08
C ARG A 123 -20.04 11.53 -7.49
N PRO A 124 -19.51 12.54 -6.78
CA PRO A 124 -18.20 13.10 -7.06
C PRO A 124 -17.11 11.99 -7.02
N LYS A 125 -16.16 12.08 -7.95
CA LYS A 125 -14.98 11.20 -7.90
C LYS A 125 -14.11 11.60 -6.71
N LEU A 126 -13.59 10.61 -5.99
CA LEU A 126 -12.62 10.84 -4.92
C LEU A 126 -11.37 11.49 -5.52
N THR A 127 -10.97 12.63 -4.97
CA THR A 127 -9.72 13.32 -5.35
C THR A 127 -8.59 12.92 -4.41
N TRP A 128 -7.34 13.10 -4.87
CA TRP A 128 -6.17 12.82 -4.04
C TRP A 128 -6.12 13.70 -2.79
N VAL A 129 -6.52 14.98 -2.89
CA VAL A 129 -6.59 15.91 -1.76
C VAL A 129 -7.60 15.44 -0.71
N GLU A 130 -8.76 14.94 -1.13
CA GLU A 130 -9.75 14.37 -0.21
C GLU A 130 -9.23 13.12 0.50
N ALA A 131 -8.45 12.29 -0.19
CA ALA A 131 -7.80 11.13 0.42
C ALA A 131 -6.78 11.56 1.50
N ILE A 132 -5.94 12.56 1.21
CA ILE A 132 -4.99 13.14 2.19
C ILE A 132 -5.72 13.72 3.41
N ASN A 133 -6.78 14.47 3.19
CA ASN A 133 -7.57 15.04 4.29
C ASN A 133 -8.22 13.96 5.17
N GLY A 134 -8.54 12.81 4.59
CA GLY A 134 -8.98 11.64 5.32
C GLY A 134 -7.87 11.00 6.17
N ASP A 135 -6.66 10.97 5.66
CA ASP A 135 -5.49 10.37 6.31
C ASP A 135 -4.91 11.25 7.46
N LEU A 136 -5.21 12.57 7.42
CA LEU A 136 -4.77 13.52 8.45
C LEU A 136 -5.67 13.58 9.69
N LYS A 137 -6.85 12.96 9.66
CA LYS A 137 -7.79 12.86 10.80
C LYS A 137 -7.46 11.68 11.70
#